data_2d64329ac7d027ebc3ddb88edf95bbf8
#
_entry.id   2d64329ac7d027ebc3ddb88edf95bbf8
#
_cell.length_a   1.000
_cell.length_b   1.000
_cell.length_c   1.000
_cell.angle_alpha   90.00
_cell.angle_beta   90.00
_cell.angle_gamma   90.00
#
_symmetry.space_group_name_H-M   'P 1'
#
loop_
_entity.id
_entity.type
_entity.pdbx_description
1 polymer ?
#
loop_
_entity_poly.entity_id
_entity_poly.type
_entity_poly.pdbx_seq_one_letter_code
_entity_poly.pdbx_strand_id
1 'polypeptide(L)'
;DVYKRQGFIRPHVPFYVPQKWFDLFPLDQIELPSVRMDDLTDVPETSRRMHELPKYPNLEFLRRNQDEQFRKCVRSYLACVAFVDHQVGRVIEALDQGPHAGDTAIVLLSDHGYHLGEKDRVSKHSLWEESTRVPMVVVPASSQTNLSSVRGTRCSKPVGLIDLYPTALELCGLPK
;
A
#
# COMPACT_ATOMS: atom_id res chain seq x y z
N ASP A 1 -22.97 -2.38 -17.81
CA ASP A 1 -22.38 -1.35 -16.92
C ASP A 1 -21.90 -1.94 -15.62
N VAL A 2 -20.68 -2.36 -15.55
CA VAL A 2 -20.20 -2.83 -14.27
C VAL A 2 -18.93 -2.06 -13.90
N TYR A 3 -19.13 -0.98 -13.17
CA TYR A 3 -18.09 -0.33 -12.42
C TYR A 3 -18.24 -0.74 -10.94
N LYS A 4 -17.23 -1.42 -10.41
CA LYS A 4 -17.19 -1.79 -8.99
C LYS A 4 -15.93 -1.22 -8.35
N ARG A 5 -16.11 -0.37 -7.33
CA ARG A 5 -15.03 0.08 -6.46
C ARG A 5 -15.11 -0.70 -5.14
N GLN A 6 -14.14 -1.56 -4.90
CA GLN A 6 -13.98 -2.26 -3.63
C GLN A 6 -12.88 -1.58 -2.82
N GLY A 7 -13.20 -1.04 -1.66
CA GLY A 7 -12.24 -0.48 -0.73
C GLY A 7 -11.95 -1.46 0.42
N PHE A 8 -10.69 -1.57 0.78
CA PHE A 8 -10.23 -2.28 1.97
C PHE A 8 -9.58 -1.27 2.92
N ILE A 9 -9.95 -1.29 4.19
CA ILE A 9 -9.40 -0.34 5.17
C ILE A 9 -8.01 -0.75 5.66
N ARG A 10 -7.68 -2.05 5.62
CA ARG A 10 -6.34 -2.50 6.03
C ARG A 10 -5.33 -2.26 4.91
N PRO A 11 -4.07 -1.95 5.25
CA PRO A 11 -3.41 -1.93 6.57
C PRO A 11 -3.56 -0.63 7.39
N HIS A 12 -4.62 0.14 7.24
CA HIS A 12 -4.84 1.34 8.06
C HIS A 12 -4.91 1.03 9.56
N VAL A 13 -4.38 1.92 10.39
CA VAL A 13 -4.50 1.87 11.85
C VAL A 13 -5.96 2.05 12.31
N PRO A 14 -6.37 1.48 13.47
CA PRO A 14 -5.62 0.54 14.31
C PRO A 14 -5.45 -0.83 13.64
N PHE A 15 -4.33 -1.50 13.90
CA PHE A 15 -3.97 -2.77 13.25
C PHE A 15 -4.76 -3.96 13.84
N TYR A 16 -6.05 -4.02 13.59
CA TYR A 16 -6.92 -5.09 14.07
C TYR A 16 -7.24 -6.08 12.96
N VAL A 17 -6.75 -7.29 13.12
CA VAL A 17 -7.04 -8.46 12.28
C VAL A 17 -7.15 -9.71 13.16
N PRO A 18 -7.79 -10.78 12.71
CA PRO A 18 -7.83 -12.05 13.45
C PRO A 18 -6.44 -12.60 13.78
N GLN A 19 -6.31 -13.24 14.94
CA GLN A 19 -5.05 -13.76 15.49
C GLN A 19 -4.24 -14.60 14.50
N LYS A 20 -4.90 -15.42 13.71
CA LYS A 20 -4.25 -16.28 12.71
C LYS A 20 -3.31 -15.54 11.73
N TRP A 21 -3.54 -14.23 11.50
CA TRP A 21 -2.68 -13.43 10.64
C TRP A 21 -1.42 -12.95 11.34
N PHE A 22 -1.50 -12.73 12.66
CA PHE A 22 -0.33 -12.47 13.49
C PHE A 22 0.54 -13.73 13.64
N ASP A 23 -0.06 -14.92 13.65
CA ASP A 23 0.66 -16.17 13.83
C ASP A 23 1.55 -16.52 12.62
N LEU A 24 1.30 -15.89 11.46
CA LEU A 24 2.19 -15.99 10.30
C LEU A 24 3.55 -15.29 10.52
N PHE A 25 3.64 -14.41 11.50
CA PHE A 25 4.80 -13.55 11.75
C PHE A 25 5.23 -13.68 13.21
N PRO A 26 6.01 -14.72 13.59
CA PRO A 26 6.56 -14.83 14.93
C PRO A 26 7.37 -13.58 15.31
N LEU A 27 7.16 -13.05 16.52
CA LEU A 27 7.71 -11.74 16.91
C LEU A 27 9.24 -11.72 16.93
N ASP A 28 9.85 -12.83 17.31
CA ASP A 28 11.29 -13.05 17.34
C ASP A 28 11.95 -13.13 15.96
N GLN A 29 11.15 -13.41 14.91
CA GLN A 29 11.60 -13.48 13.54
C GLN A 29 11.34 -12.19 12.74
N ILE A 30 10.76 -11.17 13.36
CA ILE A 30 10.52 -9.90 12.68
C ILE A 30 11.86 -9.18 12.46
N GLU A 31 12.22 -9.02 11.21
CA GLU A 31 13.28 -8.11 10.82
C GLU A 31 12.78 -6.67 10.85
N LEU A 32 13.50 -5.82 11.58
CA LEU A 32 13.16 -4.40 11.64
C LEU A 32 13.66 -3.67 10.40
N PRO A 33 12.91 -2.69 9.88
CA PRO A 33 13.40 -1.80 8.85
C PRO A 33 14.72 -1.14 9.27
N SER A 34 15.63 -1.00 8.32
CA SER A 34 16.87 -0.24 8.53
C SER A 34 16.53 1.25 8.54
N VAL A 35 16.57 1.86 9.70
CA VAL A 35 16.27 3.28 9.88
C VAL A 35 17.51 4.04 10.36
N ARG A 36 17.72 5.22 9.80
CA ARG A 36 18.80 6.14 10.20
C ARG A 36 18.28 7.06 11.28
N MET A 37 19.03 7.18 12.38
CA MET A 37 18.68 8.09 13.48
C MET A 37 18.93 9.56 13.13
N ASP A 38 19.77 9.81 12.13
CA ASP A 38 20.15 11.14 11.64
C ASP A 38 19.42 11.53 10.34
N ASP A 39 18.35 10.83 9.99
CA ASP A 39 17.69 10.90 8.69
C ASP A 39 17.00 12.25 8.38
N LEU A 40 16.87 13.11 9.39
CA LEU A 40 16.32 14.47 9.24
C LEU A 40 17.38 15.57 9.35
N THR A 41 18.67 15.23 9.50
CA THR A 41 19.72 16.24 9.75
C THR A 41 20.04 17.10 8.51
N ASP A 42 19.86 16.55 7.32
CA ASP A 42 20.07 17.22 6.02
C ASP A 42 18.79 17.87 5.48
N VAL A 43 17.68 17.78 6.22
CA VAL A 43 16.39 18.34 5.79
C VAL A 43 16.30 19.81 6.21
N PRO A 44 15.91 20.74 5.29
CA PRO A 44 15.68 22.13 5.63
C PRO A 44 14.71 22.32 6.79
N GLU A 45 14.99 23.31 7.65
CA GLU A 45 14.20 23.56 8.87
C GLU A 45 12.69 23.66 8.61
N THR A 46 12.28 24.36 7.56
CA THR A 46 10.85 24.47 7.21
C THR A 46 10.23 23.11 6.92
N SER A 47 10.92 22.27 6.15
CA SER A 47 10.43 20.93 5.80
C SER A 47 10.39 20.03 7.03
N ARG A 48 11.40 20.11 7.91
CA ARG A 48 11.42 19.37 9.18
C ARG A 48 10.25 19.76 10.08
N ARG A 49 9.97 21.05 10.25
CA ARG A 49 8.82 21.53 11.03
C ARG A 49 7.49 21.05 10.47
N MET A 50 7.34 21.03 9.14
CA MET A 50 6.13 20.48 8.51
C MET A 50 6.02 18.96 8.71
N HIS A 51 7.14 18.26 8.70
CA HIS A 51 7.19 16.83 8.93
C HIS A 51 6.82 16.45 10.39
N GLU A 52 7.21 17.26 11.35
CA GLU A 52 6.91 17.03 12.77
C GLU A 52 5.44 17.30 13.14
N LEU A 53 4.65 17.90 12.25
CA LEU A 53 3.22 18.16 12.45
C LEU A 53 2.37 17.26 11.52
N PRO A 54 1.27 16.67 12.02
CA PRO A 54 0.87 16.52 13.42
C PRO A 54 1.79 15.56 14.20
N LYS A 55 1.79 15.67 15.52
CA LYS A 55 2.61 14.81 16.40
C LYS A 55 2.10 13.36 16.33
N TYR A 56 2.83 12.51 15.67
CA TYR A 56 2.64 11.06 15.69
C TYR A 56 3.63 10.39 16.63
N PRO A 57 3.37 9.16 17.09
CA PRO A 57 4.37 8.37 17.78
C PRO A 57 5.63 8.30 16.93
N ASN A 58 6.74 8.77 17.48
CA ASN A 58 8.03 8.73 16.82
C ASN A 58 8.74 7.40 17.04
N LEU A 59 9.81 7.19 16.32
CA LEU A 59 10.60 5.97 16.40
C LEU A 59 11.23 5.80 17.81
N GLU A 60 11.62 6.89 18.47
CA GLU A 60 12.15 6.85 19.84
C GLU A 60 11.16 6.21 20.81
N PHE A 61 9.87 6.59 20.74
CA PHE A 61 8.83 5.97 21.56
C PHE A 61 8.70 4.46 21.28
N LEU A 62 8.76 4.06 20.00
CA LEU A 62 8.62 2.66 19.61
C LEU A 62 9.85 1.81 19.95
N ARG A 63 11.04 2.41 20.01
CA ARG A 63 12.28 1.71 20.33
C ARG A 63 12.54 1.60 21.83
N ARG A 64 11.69 2.15 22.66
CA ARG A 64 11.73 1.86 24.10
C ARG A 64 11.60 0.35 24.32
N ASN A 65 12.21 -0.18 25.36
CA ASN A 65 12.21 -1.60 25.67
C ASN A 65 12.85 -2.50 24.58
N GLN A 66 14.05 -2.15 24.14
CA GLN A 66 14.86 -2.97 23.23
C GLN A 66 14.12 -3.28 21.90
N ASP A 67 13.51 -2.27 21.32
CA ASP A 67 12.77 -2.36 20.06
C ASP A 67 11.52 -3.28 20.09
N GLU A 68 11.10 -3.77 21.23
CA GLU A 68 9.96 -4.68 21.33
C GLU A 68 8.67 -4.06 20.78
N GLN A 69 8.41 -2.80 21.11
CA GLN A 69 7.22 -2.11 20.62
C GLN A 69 7.29 -1.87 19.10
N PHE A 70 8.48 -1.61 18.59
CA PHE A 70 8.70 -1.45 17.16
C PHE A 70 8.48 -2.77 16.43
N ARG A 71 9.00 -3.89 16.94
CA ARG A 71 8.72 -5.23 16.40
C ARG A 71 7.22 -5.54 16.38
N LYS A 72 6.52 -5.23 17.47
CA LYS A 72 5.05 -5.40 17.55
C LYS A 72 4.33 -4.55 16.50
N CYS A 73 4.78 -3.32 16.27
CA CYS A 73 4.22 -2.43 15.26
C CYS A 73 4.42 -3.00 13.84
N VAL A 74 5.65 -3.37 13.48
CA VAL A 74 5.98 -3.98 12.18
C VAL A 74 5.21 -5.28 11.96
N ARG A 75 5.19 -6.16 12.96
CA ARG A 75 4.38 -7.39 12.93
C ARG A 75 2.91 -7.11 12.64
N SER A 76 2.36 -6.11 13.32
CA SER A 76 0.95 -5.76 13.18
C SER A 76 0.62 -5.24 11.79
N TYR A 77 1.53 -4.46 11.21
CA TYR A 77 1.41 -4.00 9.84
C TYR A 77 1.45 -5.18 8.85
N LEU A 78 2.43 -6.08 8.98
CA LEU A 78 2.55 -7.28 8.14
C LEU A 78 1.32 -8.18 8.23
N ALA A 79 0.79 -8.40 9.44
CA ALA A 79 -0.45 -9.16 9.64
C ALA A 79 -1.64 -8.52 8.92
N CYS A 80 -1.74 -7.19 8.92
CA CYS A 80 -2.77 -6.47 8.19
C CYS A 80 -2.59 -6.56 6.67
N VAL A 81 -1.34 -6.53 6.17
CA VAL A 81 -1.04 -6.72 4.75
C VAL A 81 -1.44 -8.13 4.31
N ALA A 82 -1.05 -9.17 5.05
CA ALA A 82 -1.44 -10.54 4.74
C ALA A 82 -2.96 -10.75 4.77
N PHE A 83 -3.64 -10.10 5.72
CA PHE A 83 -5.10 -10.13 5.78
C PHE A 83 -5.75 -9.51 4.55
N VAL A 84 -5.32 -8.30 4.13
CA VAL A 84 -5.92 -7.63 2.98
C VAL A 84 -5.60 -8.34 1.68
N ASP A 85 -4.39 -8.88 1.54
CA ASP A 85 -4.00 -9.70 0.38
C ASP A 85 -4.95 -10.88 0.20
N HIS A 86 -5.23 -11.61 1.27
CA HIS A 86 -6.22 -12.69 1.23
C HIS A 86 -7.62 -12.21 0.83
N GLN A 87 -8.08 -11.05 1.32
CA GLN A 87 -9.39 -10.53 0.95
C GLN A 87 -9.44 -10.10 -0.52
N VAL A 88 -8.36 -9.50 -1.03
CA VAL A 88 -8.21 -9.18 -2.46
C VAL A 88 -8.28 -10.46 -3.29
N GLY A 89 -7.55 -11.49 -2.89
CA GLY A 89 -7.58 -12.81 -3.55
C GLY A 89 -8.99 -13.38 -3.65
N ARG A 90 -9.79 -13.30 -2.59
CA ARG A 90 -11.20 -13.76 -2.61
C ARG A 90 -12.07 -12.99 -3.59
N VAL A 91 -11.84 -11.68 -3.76
CA VAL A 91 -12.59 -10.87 -4.73
C VAL A 91 -12.19 -11.24 -6.15
N ILE A 92 -10.89 -11.43 -6.40
CA ILE A 92 -10.39 -11.86 -7.71
C ILE A 92 -10.91 -13.26 -8.05
N GLU A 93 -10.85 -14.20 -7.12
CA GLU A 93 -11.38 -15.56 -7.32
C GLU A 93 -12.88 -15.56 -7.67
N ALA A 94 -13.66 -14.74 -6.97
CA ALA A 94 -15.09 -14.60 -7.27
C ALA A 94 -15.34 -13.98 -8.66
N LEU A 95 -14.49 -13.08 -9.12
CA LEU A 95 -14.53 -12.56 -10.47
C LEU A 95 -14.18 -13.63 -11.50
N ASP A 96 -13.10 -14.35 -11.29
CA ASP A 96 -12.61 -15.40 -12.20
C ASP A 96 -13.60 -16.53 -12.41
N GLN A 97 -14.41 -16.84 -11.38
CA GLN A 97 -15.48 -17.83 -11.42
C GLN A 97 -16.82 -17.23 -11.95
N GLY A 98 -16.87 -15.93 -12.17
CA GLY A 98 -18.07 -15.21 -12.58
C GLY A 98 -18.21 -15.04 -14.10
N PRO A 99 -19.39 -14.59 -14.54
CA PRO A 99 -19.67 -14.38 -15.98
C PRO A 99 -18.85 -13.24 -16.59
N HIS A 100 -18.22 -12.40 -15.77
CA HIS A 100 -17.46 -11.22 -16.20
C HIS A 100 -15.93 -11.41 -16.15
N ALA A 101 -15.46 -12.63 -15.98
CA ALA A 101 -14.02 -12.94 -15.90
C ALA A 101 -13.23 -12.44 -17.14
N GLY A 102 -13.86 -12.51 -18.31
CA GLY A 102 -13.22 -12.16 -19.58
C GLY A 102 -13.31 -10.69 -19.96
N ASP A 103 -14.28 -9.96 -19.45
CA ASP A 103 -14.62 -8.59 -19.87
C ASP A 103 -14.35 -7.52 -18.80
N THR A 104 -13.72 -7.90 -17.69
CA THR A 104 -13.37 -6.99 -16.59
C THR A 104 -11.89 -6.64 -16.60
N ALA A 105 -11.58 -5.34 -16.62
CA ALA A 105 -10.26 -4.83 -16.28
C ALA A 105 -10.14 -4.65 -14.76
N ILE A 106 -8.96 -4.97 -14.20
CA ILE A 106 -8.70 -4.82 -12.78
C ILE A 106 -7.64 -3.74 -12.58
N VAL A 107 -7.89 -2.82 -11.66
CA VAL A 107 -6.89 -1.86 -11.17
C VAL A 107 -6.76 -2.02 -9.67
N LEU A 108 -5.58 -2.45 -9.22
CA LEU A 108 -5.23 -2.55 -7.80
C LEU A 108 -4.26 -1.43 -7.45
N LEU A 109 -4.58 -0.67 -6.42
CA LEU A 109 -3.76 0.45 -5.97
C LEU A 109 -3.94 0.74 -4.47
N SER A 110 -3.08 1.60 -3.93
CA SER A 110 -3.29 2.26 -2.64
C SER A 110 -3.40 3.77 -2.83
N ASP A 111 -4.10 4.44 -1.94
CA ASP A 111 -4.25 5.90 -1.93
C ASP A 111 -3.00 6.62 -1.39
N HIS A 112 -2.24 5.98 -0.52
CA HIS A 112 -0.96 6.43 0.03
C HIS A 112 -0.14 5.25 0.55
N GLY A 113 1.13 5.48 0.81
CA GLY A 113 2.01 4.55 1.49
C GLY A 113 2.04 4.73 3.01
N TYR A 114 3.08 4.24 3.68
CA TYR A 114 3.22 4.27 5.12
C TYR A 114 4.68 4.16 5.54
N HIS A 115 5.13 5.01 6.46
CA HIS A 115 6.45 4.90 7.09
C HIS A 115 6.44 3.86 8.21
N LEU A 116 7.48 3.08 8.27
CA LEU A 116 7.76 2.15 9.36
C LEU A 116 9.09 2.48 10.05
N GLY A 117 9.32 3.76 10.33
CA GLY A 117 10.49 4.26 11.03
C GLY A 117 11.33 5.24 10.22
N GLU A 118 11.25 5.20 8.91
CA GLU A 118 11.97 6.11 8.02
C GLU A 118 11.54 7.55 8.33
N LYS A 119 12.51 8.48 8.30
CA LYS A 119 12.28 9.88 8.66
C LYS A 119 11.69 10.07 10.07
N ASP A 120 12.06 9.19 11.00
CA ASP A 120 11.56 9.19 12.39
C ASP A 120 10.01 9.18 12.47
N ARG A 121 9.36 8.47 11.57
CA ARG A 121 7.90 8.44 11.47
C ARG A 121 7.35 7.01 11.39
N VAL A 122 6.25 6.77 12.10
CA VAL A 122 5.44 5.57 11.93
C VAL A 122 4.02 6.03 11.62
N SER A 123 3.82 6.42 10.40
CA SER A 123 2.57 7.00 9.90
C SER A 123 2.71 7.34 8.41
N LYS A 124 1.76 8.06 7.88
CA LYS A 124 1.69 8.74 6.59
C LYS A 124 1.79 10.27 6.80
N HIS A 125 1.22 11.07 5.97
CA HIS A 125 1.21 12.54 6.02
C HIS A 125 2.59 13.15 5.82
N SER A 126 3.28 12.68 4.81
CA SER A 126 4.54 13.25 4.34
C SER A 126 4.58 13.26 2.81
N LEU A 127 5.56 13.97 2.25
CA LEU A 127 5.84 13.96 0.83
C LEU A 127 7.00 13.03 0.45
N TRP A 128 7.50 12.24 1.41
CA TRP A 128 8.54 11.24 1.19
C TRP A 128 8.00 10.02 0.46
N GLU A 129 8.88 9.30 -0.21
CA GLU A 129 8.52 8.12 -1.03
C GLU A 129 7.69 7.09 -0.27
N GLU A 130 7.99 6.85 0.99
CA GLU A 130 7.28 5.90 1.84
C GLU A 130 5.78 6.23 1.97
N SER A 131 5.41 7.51 1.88
CA SER A 131 4.00 7.94 1.88
C SER A 131 3.42 8.12 0.49
N THR A 132 4.22 8.45 -0.52
CA THR A 132 3.72 8.87 -1.85
C THR A 132 3.84 7.79 -2.90
N ARG A 133 4.79 6.86 -2.76
CA ARG A 133 4.96 5.73 -3.66
C ARG A 133 4.05 4.59 -3.24
N VAL A 134 3.12 4.25 -4.13
CA VAL A 134 2.09 3.23 -3.86
C VAL A 134 2.17 2.10 -4.89
N PRO A 135 1.72 0.89 -4.54
CA PRO A 135 1.52 -0.14 -5.52
C PRO A 135 0.45 0.29 -6.53
N MET A 136 0.69 0.02 -7.80
CA MET A 136 -0.29 0.19 -8.87
C MET A 136 -0.15 -0.96 -9.85
N VAL A 137 -1.21 -1.75 -9.99
CA VAL A 137 -1.27 -2.87 -10.93
C VAL A 137 -2.50 -2.69 -11.80
N VAL A 138 -2.31 -2.76 -13.12
CA VAL A 138 -3.38 -2.68 -14.10
C VAL A 138 -3.42 -3.98 -14.88
N VAL A 139 -4.55 -4.68 -14.84
CA VAL A 139 -4.78 -5.92 -15.59
C VAL A 139 -5.92 -5.65 -16.59
N PRO A 140 -5.60 -5.51 -17.88
CA PRO A 140 -6.64 -5.34 -18.91
C PRO A 140 -7.57 -6.56 -18.99
N ALA A 141 -8.81 -6.36 -19.39
CA ALA A 141 -9.75 -7.44 -19.66
C ALA A 141 -9.15 -8.45 -20.67
N SER A 142 -9.44 -9.74 -20.51
CA SER A 142 -8.90 -10.76 -21.42
C SER A 142 -9.48 -10.66 -22.83
N SER A 143 -10.66 -10.08 -22.97
CA SER A 143 -11.27 -9.74 -24.25
C SER A 143 -10.54 -8.63 -25.01
N GLN A 144 -9.72 -7.81 -24.33
CA GLN A 144 -8.91 -6.75 -24.95
C GLN A 144 -7.60 -7.33 -25.52
N THR A 145 -7.68 -8.02 -26.65
CA THR A 145 -6.55 -8.74 -27.26
C THR A 145 -5.43 -7.80 -27.74
N ASN A 146 -5.74 -6.55 -28.05
CA ASN A 146 -4.76 -5.52 -28.39
C ASN A 146 -3.82 -5.15 -27.23
N LEU A 147 -4.20 -5.45 -25.99
CA LEU A 147 -3.38 -5.22 -24.81
C LEU A 147 -2.73 -6.51 -24.25
N SER A 148 -2.85 -7.62 -24.96
CA SER A 148 -2.29 -8.90 -24.50
C SER A 148 -0.77 -8.88 -24.32
N SER A 149 -0.06 -8.11 -25.15
CA SER A 149 1.41 -8.00 -25.12
C SER A 149 1.96 -7.27 -23.90
N VAL A 150 1.14 -6.49 -23.18
CA VAL A 150 1.58 -5.76 -21.99
C VAL A 150 1.34 -6.53 -20.67
N ARG A 151 0.68 -7.67 -20.74
CA ARG A 151 0.42 -8.49 -19.57
C ARG A 151 1.71 -9.04 -18.97
N GLY A 152 1.83 -8.98 -17.65
CA GLY A 152 3.03 -9.44 -16.93
C GLY A 152 4.25 -8.53 -17.09
N THR A 153 4.13 -7.39 -17.76
CA THR A 153 5.22 -6.43 -17.91
C THR A 153 5.31 -5.49 -16.70
N ARG A 154 6.51 -4.91 -16.51
CA ARG A 154 6.72 -3.83 -15.54
C ARG A 154 6.96 -2.52 -16.26
N CYS A 155 6.33 -1.46 -15.79
CA CYS A 155 6.57 -0.09 -16.25
C CYS A 155 7.33 0.67 -15.18
N SER A 156 8.51 1.22 -15.55
CA SER A 156 9.35 2.04 -14.66
C SER A 156 9.09 3.53 -14.81
N LYS A 157 8.19 3.92 -15.72
CA LYS A 157 7.83 5.34 -15.88
C LYS A 157 7.02 5.80 -14.68
N PRO A 158 7.32 6.97 -14.10
CA PRO A 158 6.48 7.54 -13.05
C PRO A 158 5.09 7.87 -13.59
N VAL A 159 4.07 7.52 -12.82
CA VAL A 159 2.66 7.84 -13.08
C VAL A 159 2.05 8.37 -11.79
N GLY A 160 0.99 9.15 -11.90
CA GLY A 160 0.27 9.69 -10.75
C GLY A 160 -1.10 9.05 -10.55
N LEU A 161 -1.62 9.10 -9.34
CA LEU A 161 -3.00 8.66 -9.07
C LEU A 161 -4.04 9.48 -9.84
N ILE A 162 -3.70 10.69 -10.26
CA ILE A 162 -4.54 11.55 -11.11
C ILE A 162 -4.77 10.93 -12.50
N ASP A 163 -3.85 10.09 -12.97
CA ASP A 163 -3.94 9.42 -14.27
C ASP A 163 -4.97 8.26 -14.28
N LEU A 164 -5.45 7.85 -13.11
CA LEU A 164 -6.39 6.73 -12.98
C LEU A 164 -7.72 6.97 -13.70
N TYR A 165 -8.28 8.17 -13.56
CA TYR A 165 -9.57 8.49 -14.16
C TYR A 165 -9.52 8.40 -15.69
N PRO A 166 -8.62 9.10 -16.39
CA PRO A 166 -8.51 8.98 -17.84
C PRO A 166 -8.15 7.56 -18.30
N THR A 167 -7.32 6.83 -17.54
CA THR A 167 -6.97 5.44 -17.84
C THR A 167 -8.20 4.52 -17.75
N ALA A 168 -9.03 4.70 -16.72
CA ALA A 168 -10.27 3.92 -16.56
C ALA A 168 -11.24 4.18 -17.72
N LEU A 169 -11.41 5.44 -18.15
CA LEU A 169 -12.23 5.77 -19.31
C LEU A 169 -11.73 5.04 -20.56
N GLU A 170 -10.42 5.06 -20.80
CA GLU A 170 -9.83 4.42 -21.98
C GLU A 170 -9.96 2.89 -21.92
N LEU A 171 -9.72 2.26 -20.78
CA LEU A 171 -9.89 0.82 -20.58
C LEU A 171 -11.34 0.37 -20.78
N CYS A 172 -12.31 1.23 -20.45
CA CYS A 172 -13.72 0.94 -20.61
C CYS A 172 -14.29 1.38 -21.97
N GLY A 173 -13.47 1.96 -22.86
CA GLY A 173 -13.94 2.48 -24.15
C GLY A 173 -14.93 3.64 -24.03
N LEU A 174 -14.86 4.41 -22.93
CA LEU A 174 -15.74 5.55 -22.68
C LEU A 174 -15.15 6.84 -23.29
N PRO A 175 -15.98 7.80 -23.70
CA PRO A 175 -15.50 9.08 -24.21
C PRO A 175 -14.75 9.86 -23.12
N LYS A 176 -13.69 10.57 -23.55
CA LYS A 176 -12.89 11.45 -22.69
C LYS A 176 -13.59 12.78 -22.47
#